data_272f1e556dc51fcf439604b48d46d6c0
#
_entry.id   272f1e556dc51fcf439604b48d46d6c0
#
_cell.length_a   1.000
_cell.length_b   1.000
_cell.length_c   1.000
_cell.angle_alpha   90.00
_cell.angle_beta   90.00
_cell.angle_gamma   90.00
#
_symmetry.space_group_name_H-M   'P 1'
#
loop_
_entity.id
_entity.type
_entity.pdbx_description
1 polymer ?
#
loop_
_entity_poly.entity_id
_entity_poly.type
_entity_poly.pdbx_seq_one_letter_code
_entity_poly.pdbx_strand_id
1 'polypeptide(L)'
;MADSDGKFYLLLGAGFSRNWGGWLASEVEEYLLSLPALGPVVRSQLLECRARGGFEKALANLASNDNTRHEFESLQDALAKMFQSMDQSFASPAFKFEISNNIKELVSRFLCRFDAIFSLNQDLLLERHYFQQVSIMARDVGRSWNGCASPGLTPIPNASYSPAVSQWKPTDWDGQPSPNIQPYIKLHGSSNWLAPNNGRLLITGENKSTQISNQNPLQKYQDYFRGCLCGSNVRLMVIGFSF
;
A
#
# COMPACT_ATOMS: atom_id res chain seq x y z
N MET A 1 -27.61 13.96 -19.12
CA MET A 1 -26.94 15.13 -18.52
C MET A 1 -25.52 14.68 -18.22
N ALA A 2 -24.51 15.27 -18.86
CA ALA A 2 -23.12 14.90 -18.62
C ALA A 2 -22.73 15.34 -17.22
N ASP A 3 -22.09 14.45 -16.47
CA ASP A 3 -21.51 14.70 -15.14
C ASP A 3 -20.63 15.97 -15.18
N SER A 4 -21.18 17.09 -14.71
CA SER A 4 -20.44 18.37 -14.61
C SER A 4 -19.49 18.36 -13.39
N ASP A 5 -19.58 17.35 -12.56
CA ASP A 5 -18.74 17.22 -11.37
C ASP A 5 -17.40 16.57 -11.75
N GLY A 6 -16.32 17.34 -11.55
CA GLY A 6 -14.96 16.87 -11.81
C GLY A 6 -14.62 15.63 -10.99
N LYS A 7 -13.69 14.83 -11.48
CA LYS A 7 -13.20 13.64 -10.78
C LYS A 7 -12.19 14.01 -9.70
N PHE A 8 -12.36 13.43 -8.52
CA PHE A 8 -11.50 13.64 -7.36
C PHE A 8 -10.74 12.36 -7.01
N TYR A 9 -9.43 12.42 -7.03
CA TYR A 9 -8.55 11.30 -6.69
C TYR A 9 -7.66 11.63 -5.50
N LEU A 10 -7.30 10.61 -4.74
CA LEU A 10 -6.40 10.70 -3.59
C LEU A 10 -5.18 9.81 -3.83
N LEU A 11 -3.98 10.36 -3.60
CA LEU A 11 -2.74 9.61 -3.56
C LEU A 11 -2.14 9.68 -2.14
N LEU A 12 -1.90 8.52 -1.55
CA LEU A 12 -1.36 8.37 -0.21
C LEU A 12 0.09 7.89 -0.25
N GLY A 13 0.93 8.55 0.51
CA GLY A 13 2.30 8.13 0.82
C GLY A 13 2.47 7.77 2.31
N ALA A 14 3.68 7.37 2.71
CA ALA A 14 4.00 6.86 4.05
C ALA A 14 3.63 7.84 5.19
N GLY A 15 3.72 9.14 4.95
CA GLY A 15 3.33 10.16 5.91
C GLY A 15 1.84 10.13 6.29
N PHE A 16 0.96 9.57 5.45
CA PHE A 16 -0.43 9.36 5.83
C PHE A 16 -0.52 8.33 6.98
N SER A 17 0.10 7.18 6.84
CA SER A 17 0.09 6.12 7.85
C SER A 17 0.87 6.51 9.12
N ARG A 18 1.78 7.49 9.02
CA ARG A 18 2.60 7.98 10.13
C ARG A 18 1.77 8.41 11.34
N ASN A 19 0.63 9.04 11.12
CA ASN A 19 -0.28 9.50 12.19
C ASN A 19 -0.85 8.35 13.03
N TRP A 20 -0.82 7.13 12.53
CA TRP A 20 -1.33 5.92 13.19
C TRP A 20 -0.24 4.90 13.49
N GLY A 21 1.03 5.34 13.55
CA GLY A 21 2.16 4.48 13.89
C GLY A 21 2.82 3.79 12.68
N GLY A 22 2.47 4.18 11.46
CA GLY A 22 3.19 3.78 10.25
C GLY A 22 4.62 4.36 10.25
N TRP A 23 5.53 3.67 9.59
CA TRP A 23 6.94 4.03 9.59
C TRP A 23 7.33 4.73 8.28
N LEU A 24 8.17 5.75 8.41
CA LEU A 24 8.83 6.39 7.27
C LEU A 24 10.05 5.57 6.82
N ALA A 25 10.51 5.77 5.60
CA ALA A 25 11.64 5.03 5.04
C ALA A 25 12.91 5.10 5.89
N SER A 26 13.20 6.27 6.50
CA SER A 26 14.33 6.43 7.41
C SER A 26 14.20 5.61 8.70
N GLU A 27 12.98 5.49 9.24
CA GLU A 27 12.70 4.69 10.44
C GLU A 27 12.80 3.20 10.14
N VAL A 28 12.36 2.77 8.94
CA VAL A 28 12.55 1.41 8.43
C VAL A 28 14.03 1.06 8.37
N GLU A 29 14.86 1.96 7.84
CA GLU A 29 16.30 1.72 7.72
C GLU A 29 16.98 1.60 9.11
N GLU A 30 16.63 2.47 10.05
CA GLU A 30 17.14 2.40 11.42
C GLU A 30 16.73 1.11 12.13
N TYR A 31 15.48 0.69 11.95
CA TYR A 31 15.01 -0.59 12.46
C TYR A 31 15.82 -1.75 11.86
N LEU A 32 16.00 -1.81 10.55
CA LEU A 32 16.77 -2.87 9.89
C LEU A 32 18.21 -2.93 10.42
N LEU A 33 18.87 -1.78 10.55
CA LEU A 33 20.22 -1.69 11.12
C LEU A 33 20.29 -2.16 12.57
N SER A 34 19.20 -2.05 13.34
CA SER A 34 19.13 -2.52 14.74
C SER A 34 18.99 -4.04 14.88
N LEU A 35 18.60 -4.77 13.81
CA LEU A 35 18.31 -6.19 13.87
C LEU A 35 19.61 -7.03 13.98
N PRO A 36 19.84 -7.79 15.07
CA PRO A 36 21.03 -8.64 15.20
C PRO A 36 21.13 -9.73 14.12
N ALA A 37 19.99 -10.17 13.60
CA ALA A 37 19.89 -11.23 12.59
C ALA A 37 20.43 -10.84 11.21
N LEU A 38 20.56 -9.54 10.92
CA LEU A 38 21.13 -9.07 9.64
C LEU A 38 22.65 -9.11 9.70
N GLY A 39 23.24 -9.90 8.81
CA GLY A 39 24.68 -10.08 8.69
C GLY A 39 25.43 -8.80 8.25
N PRO A 40 26.78 -8.83 8.32
CA PRO A 40 27.61 -7.66 8.05
C PRO A 40 27.47 -7.14 6.61
N VAL A 41 27.29 -8.03 5.63
CA VAL A 41 27.09 -7.66 4.22
C VAL A 41 25.85 -6.82 4.04
N VAL A 42 24.70 -7.25 4.61
CA VAL A 42 23.44 -6.50 4.55
C VAL A 42 23.58 -5.13 5.24
N ARG A 43 24.22 -5.09 6.41
CA ARG A 43 24.44 -3.83 7.14
C ARG A 43 25.32 -2.86 6.36
N SER A 44 26.40 -3.36 5.72
CA SER A 44 27.25 -2.53 4.85
C SER A 44 26.45 -1.93 3.70
N GLN A 45 25.64 -2.76 3.02
CA GLN A 45 24.80 -2.29 1.93
C GLN A 45 23.75 -1.26 2.37
N LEU A 46 23.11 -1.43 3.53
CA LEU A 46 22.18 -0.45 4.08
C LEU A 46 22.87 0.89 4.35
N LEU A 47 24.05 0.86 4.98
CA LEU A 47 24.81 2.08 5.28
C LEU A 47 25.33 2.78 4.01
N GLU A 48 25.84 2.04 3.03
CA GLU A 48 26.34 2.60 1.76
C GLU A 48 25.20 3.24 0.95
N CYS A 49 23.99 2.67 1.01
CA CYS A 49 22.85 3.14 0.25
C CYS A 49 22.06 4.25 0.96
N ARG A 50 22.32 4.53 2.23
CA ARG A 50 21.53 5.47 3.08
C ARG A 50 21.26 6.82 2.40
N ALA A 51 22.26 7.43 1.79
CA ALA A 51 22.12 8.71 1.10
C ALA A 51 21.70 8.61 -0.38
N ARG A 52 21.47 7.38 -0.89
CA ARG A 52 21.28 7.13 -2.33
C ARG A 52 20.14 6.16 -2.62
N GLY A 53 19.04 6.27 -1.91
CA GLY A 53 17.86 5.42 -2.10
C GLY A 53 17.57 4.44 -0.96
N GLY A 54 18.35 4.50 0.13
CA GLY A 54 18.09 3.79 1.38
C GLY A 54 18.02 2.26 1.24
N PHE A 55 17.18 1.64 2.04
CA PHE A 55 17.02 0.17 2.07
C PHE A 55 16.50 -0.40 0.73
N GLU A 56 15.76 0.37 -0.05
CA GLU A 56 15.28 -0.08 -1.36
C GLU A 56 16.45 -0.28 -2.34
N LYS A 57 17.43 0.62 -2.31
CA LYS A 57 18.66 0.49 -3.11
C LYS A 57 19.52 -0.68 -2.64
N ALA A 58 19.67 -0.86 -1.34
CA ALA A 58 20.38 -1.99 -0.76
C ALA A 58 19.76 -3.32 -1.23
N LEU A 59 18.42 -3.41 -1.20
CA LEU A 59 17.69 -4.59 -1.68
C LEU A 59 17.93 -4.86 -3.17
N ALA A 60 17.92 -3.81 -4.01
CA ALA A 60 18.19 -3.92 -5.44
C ALA A 60 19.62 -4.40 -5.72
N ASN A 61 20.61 -3.86 -5.01
CA ASN A 61 22.01 -4.27 -5.13
C ASN A 61 22.20 -5.75 -4.77
N LEU A 62 21.61 -6.20 -3.65
CA LEU A 62 21.65 -7.59 -3.22
C LEU A 62 20.97 -8.54 -4.21
N ALA A 63 19.85 -8.11 -4.81
CA ALA A 63 19.11 -8.89 -5.81
C ALA A 63 19.86 -9.04 -7.14
N SER A 64 20.75 -8.11 -7.48
CA SER A 64 21.48 -8.11 -8.76
C SER A 64 22.69 -9.04 -8.80
N ASN A 65 23.05 -9.67 -7.67
CA ASN A 65 24.24 -10.52 -7.55
C ASN A 65 23.87 -11.88 -6.94
N ASP A 66 24.02 -12.94 -7.72
CA ASP A 66 23.68 -14.30 -7.28
C ASP A 66 24.44 -14.74 -6.02
N ASN A 67 25.64 -14.21 -5.79
CA ASN A 67 26.43 -14.51 -4.59
C ASN A 67 25.85 -13.91 -3.31
N THR A 68 24.93 -12.94 -3.40
CA THR A 68 24.26 -12.28 -2.26
C THR A 68 22.79 -12.68 -2.12
N ARG A 69 22.40 -13.79 -2.72
CA ARG A 69 21.03 -14.28 -2.69
C ARG A 69 20.51 -14.52 -1.25
N HIS A 70 21.36 -15.11 -0.41
CA HIS A 70 21.01 -15.36 1.00
C HIS A 70 20.80 -14.05 1.78
N GLU A 71 21.64 -13.06 1.54
CA GLU A 71 21.54 -11.72 2.11
C GLU A 71 20.29 -11.00 1.64
N PHE A 72 19.94 -11.14 0.37
CA PHE A 72 18.70 -10.62 -0.18
C PHE A 72 17.47 -11.24 0.49
N GLU A 73 17.42 -12.56 0.62
CA GLU A 73 16.35 -13.27 1.30
C GLU A 73 16.26 -12.88 2.78
N SER A 74 17.38 -12.74 3.47
CA SER A 74 17.45 -12.28 4.86
C SER A 74 16.87 -10.87 5.03
N LEU A 75 17.19 -9.95 4.12
CA LEU A 75 16.65 -8.59 4.16
C LEU A 75 15.13 -8.57 3.84
N GLN A 76 14.69 -9.39 2.88
CA GLN A 76 13.25 -9.53 2.59
C GLN A 76 12.47 -10.07 3.79
N ASP A 77 13.01 -11.04 4.50
CA ASP A 77 12.39 -11.60 5.70
C ASP A 77 12.31 -10.58 6.84
N ALA A 78 13.35 -9.76 7.00
CA ALA A 78 13.36 -8.68 7.96
C ALA A 78 12.28 -7.63 7.65
N LEU A 79 12.14 -7.23 6.39
CA LEU A 79 11.07 -6.32 5.92
C LEU A 79 9.68 -6.92 6.16
N ALA A 80 9.53 -8.20 5.91
CA ALA A 80 8.26 -8.89 6.16
C ALA A 80 7.85 -8.87 7.63
N LYS A 81 8.78 -9.15 8.52
CA LYS A 81 8.56 -9.09 9.98
C LYS A 81 8.25 -7.66 10.42
N MET A 82 8.91 -6.68 9.84
CA MET A 82 8.61 -5.27 10.08
C MET A 82 7.17 -4.92 9.70
N PHE A 83 6.71 -5.26 8.49
CA PHE A 83 5.33 -5.02 8.09
C PHE A 83 4.32 -5.75 8.97
N GLN A 84 4.64 -6.98 9.39
CA GLN A 84 3.80 -7.74 10.32
C GLN A 84 3.70 -7.04 11.68
N SER A 85 4.81 -6.53 12.21
CA SER A 85 4.83 -5.76 13.46
C SER A 85 4.03 -4.46 13.35
N MET A 86 4.19 -3.73 12.24
CA MET A 86 3.42 -2.52 11.95
C MET A 86 1.91 -2.83 11.87
N ASP A 87 1.53 -3.90 11.19
CA ASP A 87 0.15 -4.33 11.08
C ASP A 87 -0.47 -4.72 12.43
N GLN A 88 0.29 -5.39 13.30
CA GLN A 88 -0.13 -5.66 14.68
C GLN A 88 -0.35 -4.37 15.48
N SER A 89 0.51 -3.37 15.28
CA SER A 89 0.34 -2.05 15.91
C SER A 89 -0.93 -1.36 15.46
N PHE A 90 -1.26 -1.40 14.17
CA PHE A 90 -2.52 -0.86 13.65
C PHE A 90 -3.76 -1.59 14.20
N ALA A 91 -3.63 -2.86 14.59
CA ALA A 91 -4.69 -3.62 15.24
C ALA A 91 -4.91 -3.19 16.71
N SER A 92 -3.93 -2.55 17.34
CA SER A 92 -4.04 -2.10 18.72
C SER A 92 -5.14 -1.04 18.90
N PRO A 93 -5.92 -1.09 19.98
CA PRO A 93 -6.90 -0.06 20.30
C PRO A 93 -6.34 1.36 20.33
N ALA A 94 -5.07 1.52 20.73
CA ALA A 94 -4.40 2.82 20.79
C ALA A 94 -4.18 3.46 19.40
N PHE A 95 -4.17 2.67 18.33
CA PHE A 95 -3.92 3.15 16.96
C PHE A 95 -5.16 3.11 16.04
N LYS A 96 -6.35 2.89 16.60
CA LYS A 96 -7.58 2.99 15.81
C LYS A 96 -7.73 4.40 15.26
N PHE A 97 -8.44 4.54 14.12
CA PHE A 97 -8.90 5.86 13.64
C PHE A 97 -9.74 6.61 14.71
N GLU A 98 -10.06 5.94 15.78
CA GLU A 98 -10.79 6.40 16.95
C GLU A 98 -9.84 6.97 18.01
N ILE A 99 -9.50 8.24 17.90
CA ILE A 99 -9.03 9.02 19.07
C ILE A 99 -10.25 9.57 19.85
N SER A 100 -11.39 9.67 19.21
CA SER A 100 -12.71 9.85 19.83
C SER A 100 -13.77 9.25 18.89
N ASN A 101 -14.93 8.88 19.38
CA ASN A 101 -16.03 8.31 18.59
C ASN A 101 -16.43 9.14 17.35
N ASN A 102 -16.01 10.40 17.28
CA ASN A 102 -16.30 11.30 16.16
C ASN A 102 -15.21 11.30 15.08
N ILE A 103 -13.95 10.95 15.37
CA ILE A 103 -12.84 11.04 14.41
C ILE A 103 -12.89 9.93 13.37
N LYS A 104 -13.35 8.73 13.72
CA LYS A 104 -13.53 7.63 12.76
C LYS A 104 -14.47 8.03 11.64
N GLU A 105 -15.59 8.62 11.97
CA GLU A 105 -16.53 9.13 10.96
C GLU A 105 -15.87 10.20 10.09
N LEU A 106 -15.05 11.08 10.66
CA LEU A 106 -14.37 12.14 9.90
C LEU A 106 -13.37 11.59 8.89
N VAL A 107 -12.54 10.61 9.25
CA VAL A 107 -11.58 9.99 8.31
C VAL A 107 -12.31 9.23 7.22
N SER A 108 -13.28 8.40 7.56
CA SER A 108 -14.07 7.65 6.58
C SER A 108 -14.85 8.56 5.64
N ARG A 109 -15.46 9.63 6.16
CA ARG A 109 -16.17 10.64 5.37
C ARG A 109 -15.23 11.43 4.47
N PHE A 110 -14.02 11.72 4.93
CA PHE A 110 -12.99 12.33 4.10
C PHE A 110 -12.59 11.40 2.95
N LEU A 111 -12.26 10.14 3.23
CA LEU A 111 -11.86 9.15 2.21
C LEU A 111 -12.99 8.86 1.21
N CYS A 112 -14.25 8.84 1.65
CA CYS A 112 -15.42 8.61 0.81
C CYS A 112 -15.61 9.66 -0.31
N ARG A 113 -15.03 10.85 -0.18
CA ARG A 113 -15.17 11.95 -1.14
C ARG A 113 -14.47 11.68 -2.48
N PHE A 114 -13.52 10.75 -2.52
CA PHE A 114 -12.70 10.49 -3.68
C PHE A 114 -13.30 9.41 -4.58
N ASP A 115 -13.14 9.58 -5.90
CA ASP A 115 -13.57 8.60 -6.91
C ASP A 115 -12.71 7.34 -6.90
N ALA A 116 -11.44 7.48 -6.55
CA ALA A 116 -10.53 6.39 -6.23
C ALA A 116 -9.46 6.84 -5.24
N ILE A 117 -8.94 5.90 -4.47
CA ILE A 117 -7.81 6.08 -3.57
C ILE A 117 -6.63 5.29 -4.12
N PHE A 118 -5.54 5.98 -4.40
CA PHE A 118 -4.26 5.40 -4.80
C PHE A 118 -3.30 5.44 -3.61
N SER A 119 -2.46 4.42 -3.47
CA SER A 119 -1.49 4.36 -2.39
C SER A 119 -0.14 3.84 -2.87
N LEU A 120 0.92 4.47 -2.41
CA LEU A 120 2.29 3.97 -2.51
C LEU A 120 2.66 3.11 -1.30
N ASN A 121 1.83 3.14 -0.25
CA ASN A 121 2.08 2.43 1.00
C ASN A 121 1.80 0.93 0.84
N GLN A 122 2.68 0.14 1.38
CA GLN A 122 2.58 -1.32 1.41
C GLN A 122 1.98 -1.84 2.73
N ASP A 123 1.77 -0.95 3.70
CA ASP A 123 1.11 -1.25 4.99
C ASP A 123 -0.39 -1.55 4.84
N LEU A 124 -1.02 -2.05 5.90
CA LEU A 124 -2.41 -2.52 5.90
C LEU A 124 -3.37 -1.61 6.69
N LEU A 125 -3.02 -0.34 6.87
CA LEU A 125 -3.82 0.59 7.68
C LEU A 125 -5.26 0.71 7.16
N LEU A 126 -5.44 0.94 5.87
CA LEU A 126 -6.78 1.11 5.30
C LEU A 126 -7.54 -0.21 5.21
N GLU A 127 -6.86 -1.32 4.96
CA GLU A 127 -7.47 -2.65 4.95
C GLU A 127 -8.05 -3.01 6.32
N ARG A 128 -7.41 -2.56 7.41
CA ARG A 128 -7.91 -2.79 8.77
C ARG A 128 -9.08 -1.90 9.15
N HIS A 129 -9.06 -0.64 8.74
CA HIS A 129 -9.95 0.37 9.32
C HIS A 129 -11.00 0.91 8.35
N TYR A 130 -10.78 0.80 7.06
CA TYR A 130 -11.66 1.35 6.05
C TYR A 130 -12.38 0.30 5.20
N PHE A 131 -11.70 -0.80 4.80
CA PHE A 131 -12.32 -1.87 4.01
C PHE A 131 -13.45 -2.60 4.72
N GLN A 132 -13.44 -2.64 6.05
CA GLN A 132 -14.46 -3.33 6.84
C GLN A 132 -15.81 -2.59 6.89
N GLN A 133 -15.89 -1.41 6.30
CA GLN A 133 -17.11 -0.61 6.28
C GLN A 133 -18.00 -1.03 5.11
N VAL A 134 -19.19 -1.53 5.39
CA VAL A 134 -20.15 -2.03 4.40
C VAL A 134 -20.85 -0.89 3.66
N SER A 135 -20.97 0.27 4.29
CA SER A 135 -21.55 1.48 3.69
C SER A 135 -20.80 2.70 4.20
N ILE A 136 -20.32 3.50 3.29
CA ILE A 136 -19.54 4.69 3.59
C ILE A 136 -20.22 5.88 2.95
N MET A 137 -20.50 6.92 3.74
CA MET A 137 -21.25 8.10 3.29
C MET A 137 -20.52 9.40 3.62
N ALA A 138 -20.47 10.30 2.66
CA ALA A 138 -20.11 11.70 2.82
C ALA A 138 -21.34 12.55 2.41
N ARG A 139 -22.25 12.74 3.34
CA ARG A 139 -23.56 13.40 3.10
C ARG A 139 -23.41 14.85 2.63
N ASP A 140 -22.38 15.54 3.11
CA ASP A 140 -22.09 16.93 2.76
C ASP A 140 -21.71 17.16 1.30
N VAL A 141 -21.25 16.09 0.60
CA VAL A 141 -20.95 16.10 -0.84
C VAL A 141 -21.85 15.15 -1.64
N GLY A 142 -22.87 14.56 -1.01
CA GLY A 142 -23.83 13.67 -1.66
C GLY A 142 -23.22 12.36 -2.18
N ARG A 143 -22.08 11.91 -1.63
CA ARG A 143 -21.37 10.72 -2.10
C ARG A 143 -21.50 9.54 -1.13
N SER A 144 -21.68 8.36 -1.71
CA SER A 144 -21.73 7.11 -0.94
C SER A 144 -21.10 5.96 -1.73
N TRP A 145 -20.53 5.01 -0.99
CA TRP A 145 -19.98 3.77 -1.51
C TRP A 145 -20.51 2.56 -0.72
N ASN A 146 -20.71 1.46 -1.40
CA ASN A 146 -21.10 0.18 -0.77
C ASN A 146 -19.88 -0.60 -0.25
N GLY A 147 -18.82 0.10 0.09
CA GLY A 147 -17.55 -0.44 0.57
C GLY A 147 -16.38 0.07 -0.24
N CYS A 148 -15.20 -0.43 0.12
CA CYS A 148 -13.93 -0.14 -0.54
C CYS A 148 -13.20 -1.44 -0.82
N ALA A 149 -12.58 -1.59 -2.00
CA ALA A 149 -11.88 -2.82 -2.36
C ALA A 149 -10.73 -2.56 -3.34
N SER A 150 -9.76 -3.48 -3.35
CA SER A 150 -8.71 -3.53 -4.38
C SER A 150 -9.19 -4.43 -5.52
N PRO A 151 -9.53 -3.87 -6.70
CA PRO A 151 -10.05 -4.65 -7.82
C PRO A 151 -8.99 -5.61 -8.39
N GLY A 152 -9.40 -6.76 -8.91
CA GLY A 152 -8.49 -7.76 -9.48
C GLY A 152 -7.68 -8.54 -8.44
N LEU A 153 -8.12 -8.55 -7.19
CA LEU A 153 -7.55 -9.34 -6.12
C LEU A 153 -8.62 -10.21 -5.46
N THR A 154 -8.28 -11.45 -5.16
CA THR A 154 -9.14 -12.38 -4.44
C THR A 154 -8.46 -12.85 -3.16
N PRO A 155 -9.16 -12.85 -2.01
CA PRO A 155 -8.59 -13.37 -0.78
C PRO A 155 -8.38 -14.88 -0.89
N ILE A 156 -7.27 -15.36 -0.33
CA ILE A 156 -7.05 -16.78 -0.15
C ILE A 156 -7.88 -17.19 1.08
N PRO A 157 -8.77 -18.20 0.95
CA PRO A 157 -9.60 -18.64 2.05
C PRO A 157 -8.77 -19.03 3.27
N ASN A 158 -9.09 -18.45 4.39
CA ASN A 158 -8.59 -18.87 5.71
C ASN A 158 -9.74 -18.87 6.72
N ALA A 159 -9.52 -19.42 7.91
CA ALA A 159 -10.56 -19.57 8.92
C ALA A 159 -11.11 -18.23 9.47
N SER A 160 -10.41 -17.14 9.25
CA SER A 160 -10.80 -15.80 9.72
C SER A 160 -10.67 -14.80 8.58
N TYR A 161 -11.76 -14.59 7.84
CA TYR A 161 -11.77 -13.60 6.78
C TYR A 161 -11.72 -12.18 7.35
N SER A 162 -10.63 -11.50 7.04
CA SER A 162 -10.50 -10.06 7.23
C SER A 162 -9.57 -9.52 6.15
N PRO A 163 -9.89 -8.40 5.49
CA PRO A 163 -9.04 -7.84 4.44
C PRO A 163 -7.58 -7.64 4.84
N ALA A 164 -7.31 -7.29 6.09
CA ALA A 164 -5.97 -7.07 6.58
C ALA A 164 -5.24 -8.36 7.00
N VAL A 165 -5.96 -9.41 7.40
CA VAL A 165 -5.35 -10.68 7.84
C VAL A 165 -5.20 -11.67 6.70
N SER A 166 -6.12 -11.62 5.75
CA SER A 166 -6.10 -12.52 4.59
C SER A 166 -4.94 -12.20 3.66
N GLN A 167 -4.34 -13.23 3.10
CA GLN A 167 -3.48 -13.08 1.93
C GLN A 167 -4.34 -12.95 0.68
N TRP A 168 -3.86 -12.18 -0.28
CA TRP A 168 -4.58 -11.90 -1.53
C TRP A 168 -3.76 -12.35 -2.73
N LYS A 169 -4.42 -12.91 -3.71
CA LYS A 169 -3.83 -13.27 -5.01
C LYS A 169 -4.43 -12.46 -6.13
N PRO A 170 -3.63 -12.11 -7.15
CA PRO A 170 -4.15 -11.54 -8.38
C PRO A 170 -5.14 -12.47 -9.07
N THR A 171 -6.21 -11.86 -9.58
CA THR A 171 -7.16 -12.48 -10.49
C THR A 171 -7.21 -11.68 -11.78
N ASP A 172 -7.92 -12.20 -12.76
CA ASP A 172 -8.12 -11.43 -13.97
C ASP A 172 -9.01 -10.20 -13.69
N TRP A 173 -8.57 -9.06 -14.16
CA TRP A 173 -9.27 -7.78 -14.01
C TRP A 173 -9.25 -7.04 -15.35
N ASP A 174 -10.41 -6.60 -15.80
CA ASP A 174 -10.60 -5.91 -17.08
C ASP A 174 -10.17 -4.43 -17.07
N GLY A 175 -9.70 -3.93 -15.93
CA GLY A 175 -9.31 -2.53 -15.75
C GLY A 175 -10.46 -1.61 -15.34
N GLN A 176 -11.67 -2.16 -15.12
CA GLN A 176 -12.82 -1.40 -14.66
C GLN A 176 -13.15 -1.74 -13.19
N PRO A 177 -13.22 -0.74 -12.30
CA PRO A 177 -13.68 -0.97 -10.94
C PRO A 177 -15.17 -1.29 -10.91
N SER A 178 -15.59 -2.08 -9.93
CA SER A 178 -17.00 -2.39 -9.70
C SER A 178 -17.80 -1.12 -9.38
N PRO A 179 -18.99 -0.96 -9.97
CA PRO A 179 -19.86 0.16 -9.64
C PRO A 179 -20.18 0.20 -8.15
N ASN A 180 -20.25 1.40 -7.58
CA ASN A 180 -20.58 1.64 -6.17
C ASN A 180 -19.60 1.07 -5.12
N ILE A 181 -18.50 0.45 -5.54
CA ILE A 181 -17.39 0.06 -4.67
C ILE A 181 -16.25 1.04 -4.93
N GLN A 182 -15.76 1.70 -3.89
CA GLN A 182 -14.66 2.64 -4.02
C GLN A 182 -13.36 1.90 -4.35
N PRO A 183 -12.70 2.21 -5.47
CA PRO A 183 -11.43 1.57 -5.81
C PRO A 183 -10.32 2.03 -4.86
N TYR A 184 -9.60 1.07 -4.28
CA TYR A 184 -8.36 1.28 -3.56
C TYR A 184 -7.21 0.58 -4.27
N ILE A 185 -6.29 1.34 -4.82
CA ILE A 185 -5.27 0.88 -5.75
C ILE A 185 -3.89 1.07 -5.11
N LYS A 186 -3.21 -0.02 -4.78
CA LYS A 186 -1.82 0.01 -4.30
C LYS A 186 -0.85 -0.11 -5.47
N LEU A 187 -0.18 0.98 -5.80
CA LEU A 187 0.70 1.08 -6.98
C LEU A 187 2.02 0.30 -6.82
N HIS A 188 2.40 -0.07 -5.60
CA HIS A 188 3.62 -0.79 -5.27
C HIS A 188 3.36 -2.17 -4.61
N GLY A 189 2.16 -2.70 -4.73
CA GLY A 189 1.78 -3.93 -4.04
C GLY A 189 1.49 -3.74 -2.56
N SER A 190 1.39 -4.83 -1.83
CA SER A 190 1.04 -4.84 -0.41
C SER A 190 1.75 -5.95 0.36
N SER A 191 1.95 -5.74 1.65
CA SER A 191 2.61 -6.72 2.53
C SER A 191 1.87 -8.06 2.64
N ASN A 192 0.56 -8.10 2.33
CA ASN A 192 -0.27 -9.30 2.34
C ASN A 192 -0.64 -9.85 0.95
N TRP A 193 -0.03 -9.34 -0.14
CA TRP A 193 -0.28 -9.85 -1.48
C TRP A 193 0.75 -10.88 -1.91
N LEU A 194 0.31 -11.93 -2.60
CA LEU A 194 1.16 -12.94 -3.19
C LEU A 194 1.19 -12.78 -4.71
N ALA A 195 2.37 -12.92 -5.28
CA ALA A 195 2.55 -13.07 -6.73
C ALA A 195 2.03 -14.45 -7.20
N PRO A 196 1.81 -14.65 -8.50
CA PRO A 196 1.36 -15.95 -9.03
C PRO A 196 2.24 -17.15 -8.64
N ASN A 197 3.53 -16.93 -8.43
CA ASN A 197 4.50 -17.94 -7.98
C ASN A 197 4.53 -18.13 -6.44
N ASN A 198 3.55 -17.61 -5.71
CA ASN A 198 3.47 -17.56 -4.25
C ASN A 198 4.57 -16.73 -3.56
N GLY A 199 5.42 -16.03 -4.30
CA GLY A 199 6.30 -15.00 -3.75
C GLY A 199 5.50 -13.78 -3.25
N ARG A 200 6.15 -12.89 -2.51
CA ARG A 200 5.51 -11.66 -2.06
C ARG A 200 5.39 -10.66 -3.21
N LEU A 201 4.24 -10.04 -3.36
CA LEU A 201 4.00 -8.98 -4.35
C LEU A 201 4.27 -7.62 -3.71
N LEU A 202 5.55 -7.36 -3.45
CA LEU A 202 6.08 -6.13 -2.91
C LEU A 202 7.06 -5.53 -3.93
N ILE A 203 6.79 -4.32 -4.38
CA ILE A 203 7.70 -3.60 -5.28
C ILE A 203 8.64 -2.75 -4.42
N THR A 204 9.92 -3.16 -4.42
CA THR A 204 10.98 -2.49 -3.68
C THR A 204 12.22 -2.33 -4.57
N GLY A 205 13.02 -1.31 -4.30
CA GLY A 205 14.26 -1.05 -5.02
C GLY A 205 14.14 -0.13 -6.22
N GLU A 206 15.23 0.07 -6.94
CA GLU A 206 15.34 1.08 -8.03
C GLU A 206 14.62 0.67 -9.33
N ASN A 207 14.51 -0.62 -9.62
CA ASN A 207 13.91 -1.10 -10.86
C ASN A 207 12.38 -1.27 -10.74
N LYS A 208 11.72 -0.34 -10.04
CA LYS A 208 10.26 -0.40 -9.78
C LYS A 208 9.46 -0.53 -11.07
N SER A 209 9.80 0.24 -12.10
CA SER A 209 9.09 0.19 -13.39
C SER A 209 9.12 -1.20 -14.03
N THR A 210 10.28 -1.85 -14.06
CA THR A 210 10.44 -3.21 -14.60
C THR A 210 9.73 -4.24 -13.74
N GLN A 211 9.83 -4.13 -12.41
CA GLN A 211 9.11 -5.03 -11.50
C GLN A 211 7.59 -4.91 -11.67
N ILE A 212 7.07 -3.69 -11.80
CA ILE A 212 5.65 -3.41 -12.03
C ILE A 212 5.21 -3.98 -13.37
N SER A 213 5.97 -3.76 -14.45
CA SER A 213 5.62 -4.24 -15.80
C SER A 213 5.54 -5.77 -15.88
N ASN A 214 6.31 -6.47 -15.05
CA ASN A 214 6.31 -7.93 -14.99
C ASN A 214 5.17 -8.51 -14.10
N GLN A 215 4.40 -7.67 -13.43
CA GLN A 215 3.33 -8.07 -12.52
C GLN A 215 1.99 -7.53 -13.03
N ASN A 216 1.18 -8.41 -13.64
CA ASN A 216 -0.07 -8.05 -14.28
C ASN A 216 -0.98 -7.11 -13.44
N PRO A 217 -1.30 -7.37 -12.17
CA PRO A 217 -2.18 -6.47 -11.44
C PRO A 217 -1.56 -5.07 -11.29
N LEU A 218 -0.25 -4.98 -11.05
CA LEU A 218 0.42 -3.70 -10.83
C LEU A 218 0.53 -2.88 -12.13
N GLN A 219 0.77 -3.53 -13.27
CA GLN A 219 0.77 -2.87 -14.57
C GLN A 219 -0.62 -2.26 -14.85
N LYS A 220 -1.69 -3.05 -14.69
CA LYS A 220 -3.07 -2.57 -14.87
C LYS A 220 -3.42 -1.42 -13.90
N TYR A 221 -2.91 -1.46 -12.68
CA TYR A 221 -3.09 -0.38 -11.70
C TYR A 221 -2.40 0.92 -12.11
N GLN A 222 -1.19 0.83 -12.65
CA GLN A 222 -0.48 2.00 -13.19
C GLN A 222 -1.23 2.58 -14.40
N ASP A 223 -1.73 1.73 -15.28
CA ASP A 223 -2.48 2.17 -16.47
C ASP A 223 -3.81 2.81 -16.05
N TYR A 224 -4.51 2.24 -15.09
CA TYR A 224 -5.72 2.82 -14.51
C TYR A 224 -5.43 4.19 -13.86
N PHE A 225 -4.37 4.30 -13.05
CA PHE A 225 -3.96 5.57 -12.45
C PHE A 225 -3.66 6.64 -13.50
N ARG A 226 -2.88 6.30 -14.53
CA ARG A 226 -2.59 7.23 -15.64
C ARG A 226 -3.87 7.64 -16.37
N GLY A 227 -4.74 6.67 -16.67
CA GLY A 227 -6.03 6.94 -17.30
C GLY A 227 -6.91 7.90 -16.49
N CYS A 228 -6.95 7.72 -15.17
CA CYS A 228 -7.65 8.62 -14.27
C CYS A 228 -7.13 10.07 -14.34
N LEU A 229 -5.82 10.25 -14.50
CA LEU A 229 -5.21 11.59 -14.53
C LEU A 229 -5.28 12.27 -15.90
N CYS A 230 -5.53 11.53 -16.97
CA CYS A 230 -5.68 12.09 -18.32
C CYS A 230 -7.06 12.69 -18.60
N GLY A 231 -8.02 12.56 -17.69
CA GLY A 231 -9.37 13.12 -17.85
C GLY A 231 -9.41 14.65 -17.82
N SER A 232 -10.45 15.24 -18.39
CA SER A 232 -10.77 16.65 -18.19
C SER A 232 -11.39 16.87 -16.82
N ASN A 233 -11.11 18.00 -16.19
CA ASN A 233 -11.65 18.37 -14.87
C ASN A 233 -11.31 17.36 -13.76
N VAL A 234 -10.04 16.94 -13.72
CA VAL A 234 -9.50 16.02 -12.71
C VAL A 234 -8.76 16.81 -11.62
N ARG A 235 -8.94 16.40 -10.38
CA ARG A 235 -8.19 16.91 -9.21
C ARG A 235 -7.56 15.75 -8.49
N LEU A 236 -6.26 15.84 -8.21
CA LEU A 236 -5.50 14.91 -7.40
C LEU A 236 -5.08 15.58 -6.10
N MET A 237 -5.51 15.01 -4.98
CA MET A 237 -4.96 15.35 -3.67
C MET A 237 -3.85 14.36 -3.32
N VAL A 238 -2.73 14.86 -2.82
CA VAL A 238 -1.58 14.05 -2.40
C VAL A 238 -1.35 14.27 -0.90
N ILE A 239 -1.28 13.20 -0.13
CA ILE A 239 -1.08 13.27 1.32
C ILE A 239 0.05 12.33 1.73
N GLY A 240 0.97 12.84 2.56
CA GLY A 240 2.03 12.03 3.16
C GLY A 240 3.10 11.58 2.17
N PHE A 241 3.26 12.28 1.07
CA PHE A 241 4.36 12.11 0.13
C PHE A 241 5.46 13.13 0.42
N SER A 242 6.70 12.69 0.41
CA SER A 242 7.89 13.55 0.50
C SER A 242 8.42 13.78 -0.91
N PHE A 243 8.45 15.02 -1.33
CA PHE A 243 9.03 15.45 -2.61
C PHE A 243 10.53 15.67 -2.45
#